data_b0d3ee66ecafd0193d37a29ec44a0abe
#
_entry.id   b0d3ee66ecafd0193d37a29ec44a0abe
#
_cell.length_a   1.000
_cell.length_b   1.000
_cell.length_c   1.000
_cell.angle_alpha   90.00
_cell.angle_beta   90.00
_cell.angle_gamma   90.00
#
_symmetry.space_group_name_H-M   'P 1'
#
loop_
_entity.id
_entity.type
_entity.pdbx_description
1 polymer ?
#
loop_
_entity_poly.entity_id
_entity_poly.type
_entity_poly.pdbx_seq_one_letter_code
_entity_poly.pdbx_strand_id
1 'polypeptide(L)'
;LMGLMDAYAGSVRMAGDADRTSVVGSGGLTTSWFGFKGTEDLGGGLKAGFLLTSFLRVDTGSPGRFNPDPFFSRDANVSLSGGFGSVALGRGMAPNFLPTILLNPFGDSFTVSPLVLHANMSTVGWPAGNLTTPADTGWSNQITYTTPSFGGLKANLHYQFGEQAGNSGKSNIGLNVMYFGGPLTLMGFYERADISNPVPPNSLMNRKSDWMLGGAYDFGMAKAYLTYGQ
;
A
#
# COMPACT_ATOMS: atom_id res chain seq x y z
N LEU A 1 7.34 -11.52 -15.92
CA LEU A 1 7.76 -10.13 -15.80
C LEU A 1 6.54 -9.23 -15.85
N MET A 2 6.47 -8.23 -15.00
CA MET A 2 5.39 -7.26 -14.92
C MET A 2 5.94 -5.92 -14.43
N GLY A 3 5.25 -4.81 -14.69
CA GLY A 3 5.68 -3.50 -14.23
C GLY A 3 4.90 -2.37 -14.86
N LEU A 4 5.16 -1.18 -14.34
CA LEU A 4 4.62 0.09 -14.81
C LEU A 4 5.69 1.16 -14.64
N MET A 5 5.86 2.01 -15.65
CA MET A 5 6.82 3.10 -15.64
C MET A 5 6.08 4.41 -15.86
N ASP A 6 6.27 5.34 -14.93
CA ASP A 6 5.72 6.69 -14.97
C ASP A 6 6.88 7.68 -14.86
N ALA A 7 7.05 8.52 -15.85
CA ALA A 7 8.01 9.61 -15.87
C ALA A 7 7.37 10.88 -16.41
N TYR A 8 7.75 12.01 -15.85
CA TYR A 8 7.27 13.31 -16.31
C TYR A 8 8.41 14.34 -16.40
N ALA A 9 8.19 15.36 -17.20
CA ALA A 9 9.05 16.53 -17.24
C ALA A 9 8.21 17.79 -17.04
N GLY A 10 8.70 18.72 -16.28
CA GLY A 10 7.94 19.93 -16.00
C GLY A 10 8.67 20.94 -15.14
N SER A 11 7.96 22.01 -14.82
CA SER A 11 8.40 23.02 -13.87
C SER A 11 7.47 22.98 -12.65
N VAL A 12 8.01 22.55 -11.53
CA VAL A 12 7.26 22.33 -10.28
C VAL A 12 7.65 23.39 -9.25
N ARG A 13 6.71 23.69 -8.34
CA ARG A 13 6.94 24.50 -7.14
C ARG A 13 6.18 23.83 -6.00
N MET A 14 6.89 23.29 -5.06
CA MET A 14 6.28 22.65 -3.89
C MET A 14 5.88 23.71 -2.87
N ALA A 15 5.00 23.32 -1.93
CA ALA A 15 4.62 24.20 -0.84
C ALA A 15 5.86 24.54 0.01
N GLY A 16 6.12 25.85 0.17
CA GLY A 16 7.31 26.36 0.88
C GLY A 16 8.49 26.71 0.01
N ASP A 17 8.50 26.34 -1.28
CA ASP A 17 9.59 26.74 -2.20
C ASP A 17 9.48 28.21 -2.59
N ALA A 18 10.62 28.92 -2.61
CA ALA A 18 10.68 30.29 -3.10
C ALA A 18 10.52 30.34 -4.63
N ASP A 19 11.15 29.41 -5.35
CA ASP A 19 11.27 29.40 -6.80
C ASP A 19 10.73 28.10 -7.43
N ARG A 20 10.54 28.13 -8.74
CA ARG A 20 10.19 26.94 -9.54
C ARG A 20 11.46 26.19 -9.94
N THR A 21 11.36 24.86 -9.93
CA THR A 21 12.43 23.99 -10.37
C THR A 21 12.00 23.21 -11.62
N SER A 22 12.84 23.21 -12.66
CA SER A 22 12.65 22.35 -13.83
C SER A 22 13.14 20.94 -13.49
N VAL A 23 12.29 19.95 -13.71
CA VAL A 23 12.56 18.55 -13.31
C VAL A 23 12.24 17.58 -14.42
N VAL A 24 12.96 16.48 -14.45
CA VAL A 24 12.48 15.18 -14.92
C VAL A 24 12.26 14.35 -13.67
N GLY A 25 11.08 13.79 -13.50
CA GLY A 25 10.71 13.06 -12.29
C GLY A 25 10.06 11.72 -12.59
N SER A 26 9.92 10.90 -11.57
CA SER A 26 9.26 9.60 -11.60
C SER A 26 8.04 9.57 -10.69
N GLY A 27 6.99 8.83 -11.09
CA GLY A 27 5.85 8.59 -10.23
C GLY A 27 4.90 9.78 -10.07
N GLY A 28 4.70 10.59 -11.11
CA GLY A 28 3.80 11.73 -11.08
C GLY A 28 2.34 11.35 -10.90
N LEU A 29 1.86 10.38 -11.65
CA LEU A 29 0.50 9.83 -11.58
C LEU A 29 0.42 8.52 -10.82
N THR A 30 1.44 7.67 -10.94
CA THR A 30 1.51 6.39 -10.25
C THR A 30 2.98 6.02 -9.99
N THR A 31 3.26 5.38 -8.88
CA THR A 31 4.64 5.00 -8.54
C THR A 31 5.16 3.93 -9.49
N SER A 32 6.30 4.20 -10.14
CA SER A 32 6.94 3.24 -11.05
C SER A 32 7.40 1.98 -10.29
N TRP A 33 7.19 0.83 -10.90
CA TRP A 33 7.58 -0.45 -10.31
C TRP A 33 7.78 -1.53 -11.37
N PHE A 34 8.54 -2.57 -11.02
CA PHE A 34 8.69 -3.78 -11.82
C PHE A 34 8.78 -5.02 -10.93
N GLY A 35 8.63 -6.19 -11.52
CA GLY A 35 8.82 -7.43 -10.76
C GLY A 35 8.41 -8.69 -11.47
N PHE A 36 8.34 -9.76 -10.69
CA PHE A 36 8.10 -11.11 -11.14
C PHE A 36 6.95 -11.73 -10.35
N LYS A 37 6.14 -12.49 -11.06
CA LYS A 37 5.07 -13.32 -10.50
C LYS A 37 5.18 -14.71 -11.11
N GLY A 38 5.02 -15.72 -10.28
CA GLY A 38 4.85 -17.10 -10.71
C GLY A 38 3.68 -17.76 -9.99
N THR A 39 3.10 -18.75 -10.63
CA THR A 39 2.03 -19.58 -10.06
C THR A 39 2.21 -20.99 -10.58
N GLU A 40 2.12 -21.97 -9.68
CA GLU A 40 2.18 -23.39 -9.98
C GLU A 40 0.88 -24.04 -9.52
N ASP A 41 0.31 -24.89 -10.35
CA ASP A 41 -0.87 -25.69 -10.02
C ASP A 41 -0.41 -26.98 -9.32
N LEU A 42 -0.84 -27.14 -8.07
CA LEU A 42 -0.48 -28.31 -7.24
C LEU A 42 -1.50 -29.45 -7.38
N GLY A 43 -2.54 -29.27 -8.20
CA GLY A 43 -3.63 -30.21 -8.32
C GLY A 43 -4.74 -30.02 -7.28
N GLY A 44 -5.89 -30.62 -7.49
CA GLY A 44 -7.02 -30.55 -6.58
C GLY A 44 -7.59 -29.13 -6.35
N GLY A 45 -7.29 -28.19 -7.25
CA GLY A 45 -7.69 -26.78 -7.12
C GLY A 45 -6.76 -25.96 -6.22
N LEU A 46 -5.65 -26.53 -5.78
CA LEU A 46 -4.64 -25.87 -4.95
C LEU A 46 -3.54 -25.27 -5.83
N LYS A 47 -3.09 -24.06 -5.54
CA LYS A 47 -2.02 -23.34 -6.26
C LYS A 47 -1.03 -22.71 -5.30
N ALA A 48 0.25 -22.89 -5.59
CA ALA A 48 1.33 -22.12 -4.99
C ALA A 48 1.65 -20.91 -5.86
N GLY A 49 2.06 -19.80 -5.24
CA GLY A 49 2.45 -18.61 -5.97
C GLY A 49 3.56 -17.83 -5.28
N PHE A 50 4.21 -16.95 -6.03
CA PHE A 50 5.09 -15.93 -5.47
C PHE A 50 4.89 -14.59 -6.18
N LEU A 51 5.19 -13.50 -5.48
CA LEU A 51 5.18 -12.16 -5.99
C LEU A 51 6.38 -11.40 -5.44
N LEU A 52 7.26 -10.92 -6.34
CA LEU A 52 8.44 -10.13 -6.02
C LEU A 52 8.40 -8.86 -6.85
N THR A 53 8.13 -7.72 -6.25
CA THR A 53 8.01 -6.43 -6.95
C THR A 53 8.76 -5.32 -6.22
N SER A 54 9.40 -4.45 -7.01
CA SER A 54 10.23 -3.35 -6.55
C SER A 54 9.70 -2.03 -7.08
N PHE A 55 9.54 -1.05 -6.23
CA PHE A 55 9.44 0.34 -6.68
C PHE A 55 10.78 0.82 -7.22
N LEU A 56 10.75 1.76 -8.16
CA LEU A 56 11.94 2.38 -8.70
C LEU A 56 11.67 3.84 -9.09
N ARG A 57 12.74 4.62 -9.10
CA ARG A 57 12.74 5.99 -9.60
C ARG A 57 13.35 6.01 -11.00
N VAL A 58 12.51 6.15 -12.02
CA VAL A 58 12.91 6.01 -13.43
C VAL A 58 13.85 7.14 -13.86
N ASP A 59 13.70 8.31 -13.27
CA ASP A 59 14.52 9.50 -13.53
C ASP A 59 15.98 9.35 -13.08
N THR A 60 16.23 8.59 -12.03
CA THR A 60 17.58 8.41 -11.46
C THR A 60 18.11 6.96 -11.58
N GLY A 61 17.24 6.00 -11.91
CA GLY A 61 17.57 4.57 -11.89
C GLY A 61 17.70 3.98 -10.48
N SER A 62 17.34 4.72 -9.45
CA SER A 62 17.46 4.27 -8.06
C SER A 62 16.32 3.32 -7.68
N PRO A 63 16.59 2.23 -6.91
CA PRO A 63 15.54 1.38 -6.39
C PRO A 63 14.74 2.07 -5.28
N GLY A 64 13.49 1.63 -5.09
CA GLY A 64 12.61 2.10 -4.03
C GLY A 64 11.99 3.47 -4.29
N ARG A 65 11.12 3.89 -3.39
CA ARG A 65 10.44 5.20 -3.39
C ARG A 65 11.34 6.30 -2.79
N PHE A 66 12.18 5.90 -1.84
CA PHE A 66 13.10 6.76 -1.07
C PHE A 66 14.31 5.93 -0.61
N ASN A 67 15.31 6.57 -0.01
CA ASN A 67 16.45 5.89 0.62
C ASN A 67 16.21 5.76 2.13
N PRO A 68 16.36 4.58 2.75
CA PRO A 68 16.69 3.26 2.23
C PRO A 68 15.44 2.34 2.12
N ASP A 69 14.63 2.51 1.10
CA ASP A 69 13.54 1.54 0.84
C ASP A 69 14.15 0.16 0.49
N PRO A 70 13.60 -0.97 0.97
CA PRO A 70 14.13 -2.27 0.59
C PRO A 70 14.00 -2.53 -0.91
N PHE A 71 14.86 -3.41 -1.47
CA PHE A 71 14.86 -3.65 -2.92
C PHE A 71 13.48 -4.14 -3.40
N PHE A 72 12.92 -5.19 -2.81
CA PHE A 72 11.54 -5.60 -3.07
C PHE A 72 10.57 -4.82 -2.16
N SER A 73 10.51 -3.52 -2.37
CA SER A 73 9.78 -2.58 -1.51
C SER A 73 8.27 -2.69 -1.60
N ARG A 74 7.74 -3.17 -2.73
CA ARG A 74 6.30 -3.27 -2.96
C ARG A 74 5.75 -4.60 -2.46
N ASP A 75 6.20 -5.71 -3.00
CA ASP A 75 5.79 -7.06 -2.60
C ASP A 75 6.99 -8.00 -2.57
N ALA A 76 7.04 -8.89 -1.59
CA ALA A 76 8.00 -10.00 -1.49
C ALA A 76 7.33 -11.12 -0.69
N ASN A 77 6.56 -11.97 -1.35
CA ASN A 77 5.77 -12.99 -0.67
C ASN A 77 5.61 -14.27 -1.48
N VAL A 78 5.27 -15.33 -0.75
CA VAL A 78 4.78 -16.59 -1.28
C VAL A 78 3.36 -16.81 -0.83
N SER A 79 2.57 -17.55 -1.61
CA SER A 79 1.16 -17.76 -1.32
C SER A 79 0.70 -19.18 -1.65
N LEU A 80 -0.33 -19.62 -0.92
CA LEU A 80 -1.11 -20.80 -1.20
C LEU A 80 -2.57 -20.39 -1.39
N SER A 81 -3.21 -20.83 -2.46
CA SER A 81 -4.59 -20.48 -2.77
C SER A 81 -5.39 -21.70 -3.22
N GLY A 82 -6.72 -21.64 -3.00
CA GLY A 82 -7.66 -22.71 -3.33
C GLY A 82 -9.11 -22.26 -3.09
N GLY A 83 -10.01 -23.23 -2.95
CA GLY A 83 -11.42 -22.95 -2.63
C GLY A 83 -11.64 -22.19 -1.32
N PHE A 84 -10.68 -22.22 -0.41
CA PHE A 84 -10.69 -21.48 0.85
C PHE A 84 -10.28 -20.00 0.72
N GLY A 85 -9.89 -19.54 -0.45
CA GLY A 85 -9.27 -18.23 -0.66
C GLY A 85 -7.76 -18.34 -0.82
N SER A 86 -7.00 -17.43 -0.21
CA SER A 86 -5.54 -17.48 -0.24
C SER A 86 -4.90 -17.04 1.06
N VAL A 87 -3.73 -17.63 1.36
CA VAL A 87 -2.83 -17.19 2.43
C VAL A 87 -1.51 -16.80 1.80
N ALA A 88 -1.02 -15.60 2.11
CA ALA A 88 0.29 -15.10 1.68
C ALA A 88 1.19 -14.83 2.89
N LEU A 89 2.48 -15.10 2.75
CA LEU A 89 3.50 -14.93 3.78
C LEU A 89 4.63 -14.05 3.23
N GLY A 90 4.98 -12.99 3.93
CA GLY A 90 6.08 -12.08 3.57
C GLY A 90 5.66 -10.62 3.53
N ARG A 91 6.26 -9.82 2.65
CA ARG A 91 5.90 -8.42 2.47
C ARG A 91 4.78 -8.31 1.44
N GLY A 92 3.81 -7.48 1.75
CA GLY A 92 2.68 -7.16 0.85
C GLY A 92 1.98 -5.88 1.27
N MET A 93 0.92 -5.51 0.57
CA MET A 93 0.17 -4.28 0.80
C MET A 93 -0.39 -4.21 2.22
N ALA A 94 -0.37 -3.01 2.79
CA ALA A 94 -1.06 -2.69 4.04
C ALA A 94 -2.59 -2.64 3.83
N PRO A 95 -3.41 -2.81 4.88
CA PRO A 95 -4.87 -2.82 4.75
C PRO A 95 -5.45 -1.54 4.13
N ASN A 96 -4.86 -0.39 4.43
CA ASN A 96 -5.32 0.93 3.97
C ASN A 96 -5.08 1.17 2.47
N PHE A 97 -4.09 0.49 1.85
CA PHE A 97 -3.57 0.92 0.56
C PHE A 97 -4.60 0.77 -0.57
N LEU A 98 -5.16 -0.43 -0.79
CA LEU A 98 -6.14 -0.63 -1.86
C LEU A 98 -7.40 0.25 -1.73
N PRO A 99 -8.04 0.38 -0.54
CA PRO A 99 -9.17 1.29 -0.40
C PRO A 99 -8.84 2.75 -0.71
N THR A 100 -7.67 3.23 -0.31
CA THR A 100 -7.30 4.63 -0.55
C THR A 100 -7.00 4.90 -2.02
N ILE A 101 -6.36 3.99 -2.74
CA ILE A 101 -6.03 4.21 -4.16
C ILE A 101 -7.23 4.02 -5.09
N LEU A 102 -8.19 3.18 -4.73
CA LEU A 102 -9.34 2.85 -5.58
C LEU A 102 -10.55 3.77 -5.35
N LEU A 103 -10.61 4.46 -4.22
CA LEU A 103 -11.71 5.37 -3.87
C LEU A 103 -11.34 6.86 -4.04
N ASN A 104 -10.45 7.15 -4.98
CA ASN A 104 -10.15 8.52 -5.39
C ASN A 104 -9.84 8.58 -6.89
N PRO A 105 -10.00 9.76 -7.54
CA PRO A 105 -9.76 9.90 -8.98
C PRO A 105 -8.28 9.92 -9.39
N PHE A 106 -7.38 10.04 -8.44
CA PHE A 106 -5.93 10.19 -8.67
C PHE A 106 -5.14 8.90 -8.45
N GLY A 107 -5.83 7.77 -8.21
CA GLY A 107 -5.19 6.47 -8.00
C GLY A 107 -4.18 6.48 -6.86
N ASP A 108 -3.01 5.89 -7.10
CA ASP A 108 -1.91 5.76 -6.14
C ASP A 108 -0.85 6.88 -6.23
N SER A 109 -1.21 8.02 -6.79
CA SER A 109 -0.29 9.14 -6.90
C SER A 109 0.09 9.71 -5.53
N PHE A 110 1.38 9.63 -5.19
CA PHE A 110 1.96 10.34 -4.03
C PHE A 110 2.24 11.82 -4.31
N THR A 111 1.92 12.30 -5.50
CA THR A 111 2.11 13.71 -5.88
C THR A 111 0.82 14.50 -5.80
N VAL A 112 -0.30 13.92 -6.26
CA VAL A 112 -1.54 14.67 -6.44
C VAL A 112 -2.76 14.07 -5.75
N SER A 113 -2.68 12.85 -5.15
CA SER A 113 -3.81 12.25 -4.45
C SER A 113 -3.85 12.67 -2.97
N PRO A 114 -4.77 13.55 -2.54
CA PRO A 114 -4.86 13.94 -1.13
C PRO A 114 -5.17 12.76 -0.21
N LEU A 115 -5.98 11.81 -0.67
CA LEU A 115 -6.36 10.66 0.13
C LEU A 115 -5.19 9.71 0.38
N VAL A 116 -4.40 9.42 -0.66
CA VAL A 116 -3.19 8.58 -0.53
C VAL A 116 -2.16 9.26 0.36
N LEU A 117 -1.94 10.55 0.20
CA LEU A 117 -1.03 11.32 1.03
C LEU A 117 -1.47 11.32 2.49
N HIS A 118 -2.75 11.61 2.76
CA HIS A 118 -3.28 11.66 4.12
C HIS A 118 -3.18 10.29 4.83
N ALA A 119 -3.54 9.20 4.16
CA ALA A 119 -3.55 7.87 4.75
C ALA A 119 -2.15 7.26 4.90
N ASN A 120 -1.21 7.60 4.01
CA ASN A 120 0.08 6.91 3.89
C ASN A 120 1.31 7.78 4.17
N MET A 121 1.14 9.04 4.56
CA MET A 121 2.24 9.88 5.02
C MET A 121 2.22 10.05 6.53
N SER A 122 3.39 9.99 7.13
CA SER A 122 3.54 10.29 8.54
C SER A 122 3.26 11.76 8.81
N THR A 123 2.46 12.05 9.82
CA THR A 123 2.23 13.43 10.29
C THR A 123 3.41 13.98 11.10
N VAL A 124 4.35 13.13 11.48
CA VAL A 124 5.51 13.51 12.30
C VAL A 124 6.78 13.09 11.58
N GLY A 125 7.52 14.06 11.05
CA GLY A 125 8.88 13.84 10.59
C GLY A 125 9.04 13.21 9.21
N TRP A 126 8.09 13.34 8.31
CA TRP A 126 8.37 13.20 6.90
C TRP A 126 9.03 14.50 6.37
N PRO A 127 10.13 14.47 5.70
CA PRO A 127 10.86 13.35 5.09
C PRO A 127 12.11 13.00 5.89
N ALA A 128 13.08 12.55 5.48
CA ALA A 128 14.47 12.57 5.87
C ALA A 128 14.80 12.08 7.28
N GLY A 129 15.17 10.83 7.35
CA GLY A 129 15.81 10.24 8.51
C GLY A 129 14.88 9.53 9.48
N ASN A 130 13.59 9.60 9.29
CA ASN A 130 12.65 8.82 10.09
C ASN A 130 12.31 7.51 9.38
N LEU A 131 13.07 6.47 9.66
CA LEU A 131 12.87 5.11 9.18
C LEU A 131 11.59 4.45 9.73
N THR A 132 10.77 5.19 10.41
CA THR A 132 9.63 4.75 11.19
C THR A 132 8.36 5.44 10.75
N THR A 133 8.03 5.35 9.45
CA THR A 133 6.71 5.80 9.01
C THR A 133 5.66 4.82 9.52
N PRO A 134 4.68 5.27 10.33
CA PRO A 134 3.58 4.43 10.77
C PRO A 134 2.65 4.04 9.61
N ALA A 135 2.81 4.68 8.49
CA ALA A 135 1.95 4.61 7.33
C ALA A 135 2.71 4.12 6.09
N ASP A 136 3.37 2.97 6.17
CA ASP A 136 3.89 2.31 4.97
C ASP A 136 2.73 1.71 4.17
N THR A 137 2.78 1.81 2.85
CA THR A 137 1.85 1.16 1.93
C THR A 137 1.97 -0.36 1.90
N GLY A 138 2.98 -0.90 2.57
CA GLY A 138 3.24 -2.33 2.68
C GLY A 138 3.79 -2.70 4.05
N TRP A 139 3.36 -3.85 4.56
CA TRP A 139 3.89 -4.43 5.79
C TRP A 139 4.81 -5.60 5.47
N SER A 140 5.94 -5.66 6.18
CA SER A 140 6.85 -6.82 6.15
C SER A 140 6.47 -7.84 7.23
N ASN A 141 6.98 -9.06 7.12
CA ASN A 141 6.79 -10.11 8.12
C ASN A 141 5.31 -10.37 8.43
N GLN A 142 4.47 -10.30 7.39
CA GLN A 142 3.01 -10.45 7.56
C GLN A 142 2.49 -11.78 7.04
N ILE A 143 1.37 -12.18 7.65
CA ILE A 143 0.43 -13.14 7.09
C ILE A 143 -0.77 -12.35 6.59
N THR A 144 -1.16 -12.59 5.35
CA THR A 144 -2.41 -12.05 4.78
C THR A 144 -3.31 -13.20 4.38
N TYR A 145 -4.53 -13.22 4.90
CA TYR A 145 -5.57 -14.11 4.41
C TYR A 145 -6.57 -13.31 3.56
N THR A 146 -6.83 -13.79 2.35
CA THR A 146 -7.84 -13.24 1.44
C THR A 146 -8.97 -14.25 1.27
N THR A 147 -10.21 -13.84 1.54
CA THR A 147 -11.38 -14.70 1.34
C THR A 147 -11.60 -15.04 -0.13
N PRO A 148 -12.32 -16.13 -0.44
CA PRO A 148 -12.94 -16.26 -1.75
C PRO A 148 -13.83 -15.05 -2.06
N SER A 149 -14.16 -14.86 -3.34
CA SER A 149 -15.12 -13.83 -3.73
C SER A 149 -16.57 -14.34 -3.53
N PHE A 150 -17.36 -13.59 -2.80
CA PHE A 150 -18.79 -13.88 -2.56
C PHE A 150 -19.64 -12.79 -3.22
N GLY A 151 -20.06 -13.02 -4.46
CA GLY A 151 -20.88 -12.04 -5.21
C GLY A 151 -20.22 -10.67 -5.39
N GLY A 152 -18.91 -10.64 -5.61
CA GLY A 152 -18.13 -9.39 -5.73
C GLY A 152 -17.53 -8.88 -4.43
N LEU A 153 -17.90 -9.46 -3.28
CA LEU A 153 -17.34 -9.12 -1.97
C LEU A 153 -16.07 -9.93 -1.70
N LYS A 154 -15.02 -9.27 -1.23
CA LYS A 154 -13.78 -9.87 -0.72
C LYS A 154 -13.32 -9.16 0.54
N ALA A 155 -12.65 -9.90 1.43
CA ALA A 155 -12.00 -9.36 2.60
C ALA A 155 -10.55 -9.85 2.68
N ASN A 156 -9.67 -8.99 3.19
CA ASN A 156 -8.29 -9.34 3.52
C ASN A 156 -8.07 -9.09 5.01
N LEU A 157 -7.52 -10.09 5.70
CA LEU A 157 -7.07 -9.99 7.08
C LEU A 157 -5.55 -9.99 7.09
N HIS A 158 -4.97 -9.05 7.82
CA HIS A 158 -3.53 -8.82 7.86
C HIS A 158 -3.03 -8.90 9.31
N TYR A 159 -1.92 -9.61 9.50
CA TYR A 159 -1.19 -9.60 10.76
C TYR A 159 0.31 -9.53 10.47
N GLN A 160 0.98 -8.54 11.03
CA GLN A 160 2.44 -8.39 10.98
C GLN A 160 3.06 -8.84 12.29
N PHE A 161 4.06 -9.71 12.22
CA PHE A 161 4.85 -10.12 13.38
C PHE A 161 5.94 -9.09 13.69
N GLY A 162 6.13 -8.82 14.97
CA GLY A 162 7.17 -7.89 15.44
C GLY A 162 8.57 -8.49 15.48
N GLU A 163 8.70 -9.82 15.43
CA GLU A 163 9.96 -10.57 15.39
C GLU A 163 10.97 -10.18 16.49
N GLN A 164 10.46 -9.90 17.70
CA GLN A 164 11.28 -9.64 18.86
C GLN A 164 11.13 -10.74 19.90
N ALA A 165 12.26 -11.26 20.39
CA ALA A 165 12.25 -12.25 21.45
C ALA A 165 11.73 -11.64 22.77
N GLY A 166 10.78 -12.30 23.39
CA GLY A 166 10.24 -11.92 24.70
C GLY A 166 9.23 -10.76 24.72
N ASN A 167 8.91 -10.18 23.57
CA ASN A 167 7.84 -9.17 23.45
C ASN A 167 7.18 -9.17 22.06
N SER A 168 6.05 -8.48 21.93
CA SER A 168 5.31 -8.44 20.66
C SER A 168 6.00 -7.63 19.55
N GLY A 169 6.93 -6.76 19.91
CA GLY A 169 7.58 -5.86 18.96
C GLY A 169 6.59 -5.00 18.18
N LYS A 170 6.95 -4.64 16.96
CA LYS A 170 6.07 -3.97 16.02
C LYS A 170 5.07 -4.97 15.43
N SER A 171 3.94 -5.17 16.10
CA SER A 171 2.87 -6.07 15.64
C SER A 171 1.67 -5.27 15.14
N ASN A 172 1.45 -5.35 13.83
CA ASN A 172 0.34 -4.66 13.19
C ASN A 172 -0.79 -5.64 12.90
N ILE A 173 -2.02 -5.15 13.03
CA ILE A 173 -3.22 -5.91 12.65
C ILE A 173 -4.16 -5.00 11.86
N GLY A 174 -4.81 -5.56 10.86
CA GLY A 174 -5.80 -4.82 10.11
C GLY A 174 -6.61 -5.70 9.18
N LEU A 175 -7.61 -5.09 8.63
CA LEU A 175 -8.49 -5.71 7.64
C LEU A 175 -8.92 -4.67 6.60
N ASN A 176 -9.21 -5.13 5.41
CA ASN A 176 -10.01 -4.39 4.46
C ASN A 176 -11.09 -5.27 3.84
N VAL A 177 -12.17 -4.62 3.44
CA VAL A 177 -13.30 -5.25 2.76
C VAL A 177 -13.56 -4.47 1.49
N MET A 178 -13.76 -5.18 0.39
CA MET A 178 -13.96 -4.60 -0.93
C MET A 178 -15.13 -5.29 -1.63
N TYR A 179 -16.03 -4.49 -2.18
CA TYR A 179 -17.16 -4.94 -2.97
C TYR A 179 -17.13 -4.28 -4.35
N PHE A 180 -17.26 -5.10 -5.37
CA PHE A 180 -17.37 -4.67 -6.77
C PHE A 180 -18.64 -5.25 -7.37
N GLY A 181 -19.63 -4.39 -7.60
CA GLY A 181 -20.93 -4.76 -8.14
C GLY A 181 -21.36 -3.86 -9.29
N GLY A 182 -21.03 -4.21 -10.53
CA GLY A 182 -21.33 -3.38 -11.70
C GLY A 182 -20.73 -1.97 -11.56
N PRO A 183 -21.57 -0.90 -11.59
CA PRO A 183 -21.07 0.47 -11.46
C PRO A 183 -20.69 0.86 -10.01
N LEU A 184 -21.09 0.08 -9.01
CA LEU A 184 -20.87 0.37 -7.61
C LEU A 184 -19.61 -0.31 -7.09
N THR A 185 -18.75 0.47 -6.44
CA THR A 185 -17.60 0.00 -5.67
C THR A 185 -17.76 0.50 -4.23
N LEU A 186 -17.69 -0.41 -3.25
CA LEU A 186 -17.66 -0.06 -1.83
C LEU A 186 -16.43 -0.65 -1.19
N MET A 187 -15.76 0.10 -0.34
CA MET A 187 -14.57 -0.37 0.37
C MET A 187 -14.48 0.24 1.76
N GLY A 188 -13.80 -0.48 2.62
CA GLY A 188 -13.41 0.03 3.91
C GLY A 188 -12.18 -0.69 4.44
N PHE A 189 -11.49 -0.05 5.37
CA PHE A 189 -10.41 -0.67 6.10
C PHE A 189 -10.41 -0.23 7.56
N TYR A 190 -9.76 -1.01 8.37
CA TYR A 190 -9.30 -0.68 9.71
C TYR A 190 -7.88 -1.21 9.88
N GLU A 191 -7.02 -0.41 10.45
CA GLU A 191 -5.68 -0.86 10.84
C GLU A 191 -5.25 -0.29 12.18
N ARG A 192 -4.45 -1.08 12.89
CA ARG A 192 -3.68 -0.66 14.05
C ARG A 192 -2.23 -1.02 13.81
N ALA A 193 -1.41 -0.02 13.62
CA ALA A 193 -0.02 -0.16 13.26
C ALA A 193 0.91 0.49 14.29
N ASP A 194 1.90 -0.25 14.75
CA ASP A 194 2.96 0.28 15.60
C ASP A 194 3.99 1.03 14.74
N ILE A 195 4.43 2.19 15.21
CA ILE A 195 5.27 3.12 14.45
C ILE A 195 6.67 2.57 14.23
N SER A 196 7.26 1.99 15.25
CA SER A 196 8.62 1.48 15.19
C SER A 196 8.86 0.31 16.12
N ASN A 197 9.96 -0.39 15.88
CA ASN A 197 10.40 -1.52 16.66
C ASN A 197 11.95 -1.50 16.78
N PRO A 198 12.55 -1.09 17.91
CA PRO A 198 11.90 -0.47 19.09
C PRO A 198 11.36 0.93 18.78
N VAL A 199 10.44 1.40 19.63
CA VAL A 199 9.92 2.77 19.54
C VAL A 199 11.02 3.77 19.90
N PRO A 200 11.32 4.76 19.05
CA PRO A 200 12.33 5.77 19.39
C PRO A 200 11.96 6.55 20.65
N PRO A 201 12.94 6.91 21.49
CA PRO A 201 12.68 7.62 22.75
C PRO A 201 11.92 8.94 22.59
N ASN A 202 12.06 9.59 21.45
CA ASN A 202 11.44 10.88 21.13
C ASN A 202 10.20 10.75 20.24
N SER A 203 9.66 9.56 20.05
CA SER A 203 8.44 9.37 19.26
C SER A 203 7.24 9.87 20.06
N LEU A 204 6.48 10.79 19.48
CA LEU A 204 5.24 11.30 20.07
C LEU A 204 4.11 10.27 19.99
N MET A 205 4.22 9.32 19.09
CA MET A 205 3.23 8.27 18.84
C MET A 205 3.94 6.94 18.66
N ASN A 206 3.50 5.93 19.39
CA ASN A 206 3.99 4.55 19.26
C ASN A 206 3.00 3.63 18.54
N ARG A 207 1.80 4.11 18.27
CA ARG A 207 0.74 3.37 17.58
C ARG A 207 -0.17 4.32 16.82
N LYS A 208 -0.51 3.94 15.60
CA LYS A 208 -1.56 4.53 14.77
C LYS A 208 -2.75 3.56 14.73
N SER A 209 -3.95 4.08 14.87
CA SER A 209 -5.20 3.37 14.54
C SER A 209 -6.00 4.26 13.62
N ASP A 210 -6.36 3.73 12.48
CA ASP A 210 -7.16 4.45 11.50
C ASP A 210 -8.15 3.53 10.79
N TRP A 211 -9.17 4.13 10.23
CA TRP A 211 -10.20 3.45 9.47
C TRP A 211 -10.80 4.37 8.41
N MET A 212 -11.32 3.79 7.38
CA MET A 212 -12.05 4.50 6.33
C MET A 212 -13.18 3.60 5.80
N LEU A 213 -14.29 4.23 5.47
CA LEU A 213 -15.36 3.65 4.66
C LEU A 213 -15.56 4.57 3.46
N GLY A 214 -15.88 3.99 2.31
CA GLY A 214 -16.15 4.78 1.13
C GLY A 214 -16.75 3.98 0.00
N GLY A 215 -17.16 4.73 -1.01
CA GLY A 215 -17.73 4.19 -2.22
C GLY A 215 -17.42 5.04 -3.43
N ALA A 216 -17.56 4.40 -4.59
CA ALA A 216 -17.55 5.07 -5.88
C ALA A 216 -18.69 4.53 -6.74
N TYR A 217 -19.29 5.40 -7.54
CA TYR A 217 -20.32 5.03 -8.50
C TYR A 217 -19.98 5.58 -9.87
N ASP A 218 -19.97 4.69 -10.87
CA ASP A 218 -19.71 5.03 -12.24
C ASP A 218 -21.04 5.23 -13.00
N PHE A 219 -21.31 6.46 -13.38
CA PHE A 219 -22.49 6.84 -14.16
C PHE A 219 -22.28 6.69 -15.68
N GLY A 220 -21.12 6.17 -16.11
CA GLY A 220 -20.73 6.08 -17.52
C GLY A 220 -20.08 7.36 -18.04
N MET A 221 -20.71 8.50 -17.84
CA MET A 221 -20.20 9.82 -18.25
C MET A 221 -19.34 10.49 -17.17
N ALA A 222 -19.48 10.08 -15.92
CA ALA A 222 -18.75 10.60 -14.78
C ALA A 222 -18.68 9.52 -13.67
N LYS A 223 -17.66 9.59 -12.84
CA LYS A 223 -17.53 8.74 -11.65
C LYS A 223 -17.47 9.60 -10.40
N ALA A 224 -18.35 9.33 -9.45
CA ALA A 224 -18.36 10.00 -8.15
C ALA A 224 -17.66 9.15 -7.10
N TYR A 225 -17.01 9.82 -6.15
CA TYR A 225 -16.31 9.19 -5.02
C TYR A 225 -16.74 9.87 -3.72
N LEU A 226 -16.93 9.08 -2.67
CA LEU A 226 -17.20 9.56 -1.33
C LEU A 226 -16.44 8.68 -0.33
N THR A 227 -15.65 9.30 0.53
CA THR A 227 -14.91 8.60 1.60
C THR A 227 -15.08 9.34 2.91
N TYR A 228 -15.11 8.60 4.01
CA TYR A 228 -15.12 9.13 5.36
C TYR A 228 -14.27 8.23 6.25
N GLY A 229 -13.41 8.81 7.07
CA GLY A 229 -12.50 8.06 7.94
C GLY A 229 -11.79 8.95 8.96
N GLN A 230 -11.05 8.28 9.83
CA GLN A 230 -10.25 8.92 10.88
C GLN A 230 -8.97 8.13 11.11
#